data_6b8ffb7afef7083b2af96d7c6e22625c
#
_entry.id   6b8ffb7afef7083b2af96d7c6e22625c
#
_cell.length_a   1.000
_cell.length_b   1.000
_cell.length_c   1.000
_cell.angle_alpha   90.00
_cell.angle_beta   90.00
_cell.angle_gamma   90.00
#
_symmetry.space_group_name_H-M   'P 1'
#
loop_
_entity.id
_entity.type
_entity.pdbx_description
1 polymer ?
#
loop_
_entity_poly.entity_id
_entity_poly.type
_entity_poly.pdbx_seq_one_letter_code
_entity_poly.pdbx_strand_id
1 'polypeptide(L)'
;MFSAVAVGAFVVSLGPISDGDIYWHLAAGREILHQRALLRFDPFTLSAAGRPWVDVHWLFQLGAYAIYALLGFTGLAIAKAALVAGGATVLIRVAEIAGGALARGVCAVAVLGGLILDRHLVPMRPIIVTLVLLAVFLLALERLRTQAPRARWAWVVLPLAQIIWCNCQGLAPLGPLLVAMYLAGAWLSTRRIRHWPFASEEASSIRPIALALGLCVLASFVTPYGLDAVVLPLRLLGRISQSRANVFSSEVAENIPPFVLERTAPELVWHFKWVLACLAAAIALVRPRFHLAHLLAIVAFLGLALVANRNLPLFYWVAAPVAAIAIAPGLLAWRAAPRLRHGGTAVLTALLGGELALAGLAHSREPASGSPTPFHFPVESARRLAGMRAAGPVFAADQHGGYLRFSVPSLRPYIDTRLVLHSATEYADYLALFDDPARFDSLDSKEKFGAIVLTTAYPDRYLGLIWHLAGSAAWRLVYTDGYEVLFLRKGPALALGERATVDAILDELAVRFDGHAQVLELARLHLARLLVVLGQSRQAEYVLAALDSRPAAQLRARTHFAAGEFRAAEALARILLSQDPRDVRSLALLAEIASADNQPGRAGEWLRRALAIDPYDPEARSIADRVLSR
;
A
#
# COMPACT_ATOMS: atom_id res chain seq x y z
N MET A 1 -7.49 -20.93 21.07
CA MET A 1 -7.39 -20.61 19.63
C MET A 1 -7.94 -19.22 19.30
N PHE A 2 -9.19 -18.85 19.62
CA PHE A 2 -9.71 -17.50 19.40
C PHE A 2 -8.80 -16.41 19.99
N SER A 3 -8.47 -16.53 21.27
CA SER A 3 -7.57 -15.58 21.95
C SER A 3 -6.18 -15.54 21.31
N ALA A 4 -5.62 -16.69 20.92
CA ALA A 4 -4.30 -16.73 20.28
C ALA A 4 -4.30 -16.01 18.93
N VAL A 5 -5.32 -16.22 18.08
CA VAL A 5 -5.43 -15.51 16.81
C VAL A 5 -5.74 -14.03 17.01
N ALA A 6 -6.60 -13.69 17.97
CA ALA A 6 -6.87 -12.29 18.30
C ALA A 6 -5.60 -11.55 18.71
N VAL A 7 -4.79 -12.16 19.61
CA VAL A 7 -3.50 -11.58 20.04
C VAL A 7 -2.51 -11.53 18.87
N GLY A 8 -2.37 -12.61 18.09
CA GLY A 8 -1.47 -12.63 16.93
C GLY A 8 -1.84 -11.59 15.87
N ALA A 9 -3.11 -11.50 15.49
CA ALA A 9 -3.60 -10.52 14.54
C ALA A 9 -3.44 -9.08 15.07
N PHE A 10 -3.66 -8.86 16.38
CA PHE A 10 -3.42 -7.58 17.01
C PHE A 10 -1.94 -7.19 16.92
N VAL A 11 -1.03 -8.08 17.33
CA VAL A 11 0.42 -7.81 17.31
C VAL A 11 0.94 -7.57 15.90
N VAL A 12 0.53 -8.39 14.91
CA VAL A 12 0.93 -8.20 13.49
C VAL A 12 0.46 -6.86 12.95
N SER A 13 -0.74 -6.44 13.37
CA SER A 13 -1.37 -5.21 12.86
C SER A 13 -0.96 -3.96 13.66
N LEU A 14 -0.32 -4.13 14.83
CA LEU A 14 0.18 -3.03 15.63
C LEU A 14 1.54 -2.60 15.07
N GLY A 15 1.61 -1.41 14.50
CA GLY A 15 2.82 -0.85 13.91
C GLY A 15 2.71 0.66 13.71
N PRO A 16 3.79 1.33 13.30
CA PRO A 16 3.79 2.77 13.05
C PRO A 16 2.86 3.15 11.91
N ILE A 17 2.55 4.44 11.82
CA ILE A 17 1.77 4.99 10.71
C ILE A 17 2.72 5.23 9.54
N SER A 18 2.64 4.36 8.53
CA SER A 18 3.48 4.40 7.31
C SER A 18 2.74 4.93 6.08
N ASP A 19 1.44 5.13 6.18
CA ASP A 19 0.58 5.49 5.07
C ASP A 19 0.27 6.98 5.05
N GLY A 20 0.52 7.63 3.92
CA GLY A 20 0.26 9.05 3.72
C GLY A 20 -1.21 9.44 3.67
N ASP A 21 -2.08 8.53 3.26
CA ASP A 21 -3.50 8.83 3.12
C ASP A 21 -4.20 9.14 4.44
N ILE A 22 -3.71 8.58 5.56
CA ILE A 22 -4.33 8.86 6.85
C ILE A 22 -4.34 10.35 7.17
N TYR A 23 -3.34 11.11 6.71
CA TYR A 23 -3.23 12.52 7.06
C TYR A 23 -4.30 13.39 6.41
N TRP A 24 -4.63 13.15 5.13
CA TRP A 24 -5.76 13.87 4.54
C TRP A 24 -7.10 13.40 5.10
N HIS A 25 -7.23 12.13 5.52
CA HIS A 25 -8.41 11.66 6.25
C HIS A 25 -8.55 12.39 7.61
N LEU A 26 -7.45 12.55 8.35
CA LEU A 26 -7.45 13.30 9.61
C LEU A 26 -7.72 14.78 9.38
N ALA A 27 -7.17 15.39 8.32
CA ALA A 27 -7.45 16.78 7.96
C ALA A 27 -8.94 16.97 7.63
N ALA A 28 -9.53 16.04 6.87
CA ALA A 28 -10.95 16.08 6.54
C ALA A 28 -11.84 15.89 7.78
N GLY A 29 -11.55 14.91 8.64
CA GLY A 29 -12.27 14.71 9.90
C GLY A 29 -12.20 15.93 10.83
N ARG A 30 -11.04 16.57 10.92
CA ARG A 30 -10.86 17.83 11.64
C ARG A 30 -11.74 18.95 11.08
N GLU A 31 -11.73 19.10 9.76
CA GLU A 31 -12.50 20.16 9.10
C GLU A 31 -14.01 19.95 9.25
N ILE A 32 -14.51 18.72 9.06
CA ILE A 32 -15.91 18.36 9.27
C ILE A 32 -16.35 18.67 10.71
N LEU A 33 -15.51 18.34 11.70
CA LEU A 33 -15.81 18.60 13.11
C LEU A 33 -15.86 20.10 13.42
N HIS A 34 -14.91 20.88 12.89
CA HIS A 34 -14.85 22.33 13.09
C HIS A 34 -16.00 23.07 12.41
N GLN A 35 -16.28 22.73 11.14
CA GLN A 35 -17.37 23.37 10.39
C GLN A 35 -18.75 22.83 10.76
N ARG A 36 -18.83 21.69 11.44
CA ARG A 36 -20.08 20.95 11.68
C ARG A 36 -20.87 20.68 10.41
N ALA A 37 -20.16 20.50 9.31
CA ALA A 37 -20.70 20.29 7.97
C ALA A 37 -19.84 19.33 7.17
N LEU A 38 -20.47 18.57 6.27
CA LEU A 38 -19.76 17.66 5.39
C LEU A 38 -19.07 18.42 4.26
N LEU A 39 -17.90 17.95 3.88
CA LEU A 39 -17.13 18.53 2.78
C LEU A 39 -17.75 18.11 1.44
N ARG A 40 -18.18 19.09 0.65
CA ARG A 40 -18.74 18.85 -0.69
C ARG A 40 -17.84 19.34 -1.81
N PHE A 41 -16.79 20.08 -1.46
CA PHE A 41 -15.80 20.65 -2.37
C PHE A 41 -14.42 20.46 -1.74
N ASP A 42 -13.37 20.40 -2.56
CA ASP A 42 -11.99 20.30 -2.03
C ASP A 42 -11.53 21.62 -1.38
N PRO A 43 -11.23 21.61 -0.05
CA PRO A 43 -10.67 22.76 0.63
C PRO A 43 -9.15 22.69 0.82
N PHE A 44 -8.46 21.63 0.35
CA PHE A 44 -7.11 21.30 0.79
C PHE A 44 -6.03 21.62 -0.22
N THR A 45 -6.28 21.40 -1.52
CA THR A 45 -5.26 21.52 -2.55
C THR A 45 -5.49 22.71 -3.48
N LEU A 46 -4.46 23.10 -4.24
CA LEU A 46 -4.60 24.13 -5.25
C LEU A 46 -5.16 23.57 -6.56
N SER A 47 -4.62 22.44 -7.01
CA SER A 47 -4.97 21.83 -8.31
C SER A 47 -6.43 21.36 -8.38
N ALA A 48 -7.06 21.08 -7.23
CA ALA A 48 -8.47 20.70 -7.16
C ALA A 48 -9.34 21.71 -6.37
N ALA A 49 -8.86 22.93 -6.16
CA ALA A 49 -9.55 23.93 -5.36
C ALA A 49 -11.00 24.15 -5.80
N GLY A 50 -11.93 23.96 -4.87
CA GLY A 50 -13.36 24.15 -5.12
C GLY A 50 -14.00 23.11 -6.03
N ARG A 51 -13.31 22.03 -6.41
CA ARG A 51 -13.92 20.92 -7.17
C ARG A 51 -14.91 20.16 -6.31
N PRO A 52 -16.04 19.73 -6.89
CA PRO A 52 -16.98 18.87 -6.19
C PRO A 52 -16.30 17.57 -5.70
N TRP A 53 -16.51 17.26 -4.43
CA TRP A 53 -15.97 16.07 -3.78
C TRP A 53 -17.07 15.23 -3.15
N VAL A 54 -17.25 14.01 -3.66
CA VAL A 54 -18.12 12.99 -3.08
C VAL A 54 -17.28 12.19 -2.08
N ASP A 55 -17.30 12.64 -0.82
CA ASP A 55 -16.47 12.05 0.23
C ASP A 55 -17.17 10.87 0.92
N VAL A 56 -17.08 9.70 0.31
CA VAL A 56 -17.64 8.46 0.88
C VAL A 56 -16.93 7.98 2.14
N HIS A 57 -15.88 8.66 2.58
CA HIS A 57 -15.07 8.28 3.75
C HIS A 57 -15.40 9.11 5.00
N TRP A 58 -16.33 10.05 4.93
CA TRP A 58 -16.58 11.04 5.97
C TRP A 58 -16.76 10.47 7.38
N LEU A 59 -17.45 9.33 7.52
CA LEU A 59 -17.69 8.70 8.81
C LEU A 59 -16.41 8.07 9.39
N PHE A 60 -15.60 7.41 8.53
CA PHE A 60 -14.27 6.95 8.91
C PHE A 60 -13.37 8.11 9.34
N GLN A 61 -13.39 9.22 8.62
CA GLN A 61 -12.56 10.40 8.88
C GLN A 61 -12.89 11.02 10.22
N LEU A 62 -14.18 11.16 10.55
CA LEU A 62 -14.63 11.63 11.85
C LEU A 62 -14.16 10.70 12.98
N GLY A 63 -14.36 9.39 12.83
CA GLY A 63 -13.92 8.40 13.80
C GLY A 63 -12.41 8.38 13.99
N ALA A 64 -11.66 8.40 12.90
CA ALA A 64 -10.20 8.42 12.93
C ALA A 64 -9.68 9.71 13.59
N TYR A 65 -10.24 10.88 13.24
CA TYR A 65 -9.84 12.13 13.87
C TYR A 65 -10.21 12.19 15.35
N ALA A 66 -11.36 11.68 15.74
CA ALA A 66 -11.76 11.61 17.16
C ALA A 66 -10.77 10.76 17.98
N ILE A 67 -10.39 9.57 17.46
CA ILE A 67 -9.38 8.71 18.09
C ILE A 67 -8.03 9.43 18.16
N TYR A 68 -7.62 10.06 17.06
CA TYR A 68 -6.37 10.82 17.02
C TYR A 68 -6.36 11.99 18.02
N ALA A 69 -7.43 12.75 18.09
CA ALA A 69 -7.54 13.89 19.00
C ALA A 69 -7.47 13.50 20.49
N LEU A 70 -7.94 12.30 20.84
CA LEU A 70 -7.94 11.78 22.21
C LEU A 70 -6.65 11.03 22.57
N LEU A 71 -6.11 10.24 21.65
CA LEU A 71 -5.07 9.23 21.92
C LEU A 71 -3.85 9.32 20.97
N GLY A 72 -3.82 10.29 20.08
CA GLY A 72 -2.74 10.46 19.10
C GLY A 72 -2.62 9.30 18.09
N PHE A 73 -1.46 9.19 17.48
CA PHE A 73 -1.15 8.10 16.53
C PHE A 73 -1.13 6.73 17.19
N THR A 74 -0.75 6.64 18.47
CA THR A 74 -0.81 5.39 19.24
C THR A 74 -2.25 4.87 19.33
N GLY A 75 -3.20 5.77 19.58
CA GLY A 75 -4.63 5.41 19.57
C GLY A 75 -5.11 4.88 18.23
N LEU A 76 -4.65 5.47 17.12
CA LEU A 76 -4.98 4.99 15.78
C LEU A 76 -4.37 3.61 15.50
N ALA A 77 -3.11 3.37 15.89
CA ALA A 77 -2.45 2.08 15.74
C ALA A 77 -3.17 0.98 16.53
N ILE A 78 -3.56 1.27 17.78
CA ILE A 78 -4.33 0.35 18.63
C ILE A 78 -5.71 0.09 18.04
N ALA A 79 -6.42 1.12 17.58
CA ALA A 79 -7.74 0.98 16.95
C ALA A 79 -7.68 0.12 15.69
N LYS A 80 -6.68 0.35 14.81
CA LYS A 80 -6.41 -0.50 13.64
C LYS A 80 -6.23 -1.95 14.06
N ALA A 81 -5.31 -2.21 14.98
CA ALA A 81 -4.99 -3.56 15.43
C ALA A 81 -6.20 -4.27 16.07
N ALA A 82 -6.99 -3.54 16.87
CA ALA A 82 -8.21 -4.08 17.49
C ALA A 82 -9.29 -4.43 16.44
N LEU A 83 -9.51 -3.58 15.43
CA LEU A 83 -10.46 -3.83 14.35
C LEU A 83 -10.06 -5.05 13.50
N VAL A 84 -8.78 -5.16 13.13
CA VAL A 84 -8.27 -6.32 12.37
C VAL A 84 -8.37 -7.60 13.19
N ALA A 85 -7.97 -7.58 14.46
CA ALA A 85 -8.09 -8.72 15.36
C ALA A 85 -9.56 -9.15 15.57
N GLY A 86 -10.47 -8.19 15.70
CA GLY A 86 -11.91 -8.44 15.78
C GLY A 86 -12.43 -9.11 14.52
N GLY A 87 -12.11 -8.57 13.33
CA GLY A 87 -12.46 -9.17 12.05
C GLY A 87 -11.92 -10.58 11.86
N ALA A 88 -10.63 -10.81 12.17
CA ALA A 88 -10.00 -12.13 12.15
C ALA A 88 -10.73 -13.13 13.05
N THR A 89 -11.10 -12.71 14.26
CA THR A 89 -11.86 -13.54 15.21
C THR A 89 -13.24 -13.92 14.65
N VAL A 90 -13.92 -12.98 14.00
CA VAL A 90 -15.22 -13.23 13.33
C VAL A 90 -15.05 -14.24 12.19
N LEU A 91 -14.00 -14.15 11.36
CA LEU A 91 -13.76 -15.13 10.28
C LEU A 91 -13.53 -16.55 10.80
N ILE A 92 -12.78 -16.70 11.89
CA ILE A 92 -12.60 -18.02 12.52
C ILE A 92 -13.94 -18.55 13.02
N ARG A 93 -14.81 -17.69 13.54
CA ARG A 93 -16.17 -18.07 13.96
C ARG A 93 -17.04 -18.50 12.78
N VAL A 94 -16.91 -17.83 11.63
CA VAL A 94 -17.55 -18.25 10.36
C VAL A 94 -17.17 -19.67 10.01
N ALA A 95 -15.86 -19.96 9.98
CA ALA A 95 -15.36 -21.28 9.65
C ALA A 95 -15.82 -22.36 10.68
N GLU A 96 -15.86 -22.01 11.96
CA GLU A 96 -16.33 -22.93 13.02
C GLU A 96 -17.81 -23.29 12.86
N ILE A 97 -18.67 -22.29 12.59
CA ILE A 97 -20.13 -22.48 12.45
C ILE A 97 -20.47 -23.37 11.27
N ALA A 98 -19.79 -23.20 10.16
CA ALA A 98 -20.11 -23.89 8.91
C ALA A 98 -19.29 -25.18 8.68
N GLY A 99 -18.08 -25.28 9.25
CA GLY A 99 -17.15 -26.39 9.01
C GLY A 99 -16.58 -27.06 10.27
N GLY A 100 -16.99 -26.61 11.47
CA GLY A 100 -16.61 -27.21 12.74
C GLY A 100 -15.17 -26.88 13.21
N ALA A 101 -14.68 -27.61 14.19
CA ALA A 101 -13.42 -27.33 14.87
C ALA A 101 -12.18 -27.41 13.96
N LEU A 102 -12.18 -28.29 12.97
CA LEU A 102 -11.04 -28.41 12.04
C LEU A 102 -11.00 -27.24 11.06
N ALA A 103 -12.16 -26.84 10.50
CA ALA A 103 -12.25 -25.65 9.65
C ALA A 103 -11.82 -24.40 10.41
N ARG A 104 -12.22 -24.27 11.69
CA ARG A 104 -11.72 -23.22 12.58
C ARG A 104 -10.19 -23.19 12.64
N GLY A 105 -9.54 -24.35 12.83
CA GLY A 105 -8.08 -24.44 12.90
C GLY A 105 -7.38 -24.06 11.60
N VAL A 106 -7.87 -24.56 10.47
CA VAL A 106 -7.34 -24.23 9.14
C VAL A 106 -7.52 -22.73 8.84
N CYS A 107 -8.70 -22.18 9.13
CA CYS A 107 -8.96 -20.76 8.96
C CYS A 107 -8.06 -19.89 9.85
N ALA A 108 -7.79 -20.30 11.09
CA ALA A 108 -6.92 -19.58 12.01
C ALA A 108 -5.50 -19.43 11.45
N VAL A 109 -4.91 -20.52 10.93
CA VAL A 109 -3.60 -20.49 10.26
C VAL A 109 -3.66 -19.64 8.98
N ALA A 110 -4.67 -19.81 8.14
CA ALA A 110 -4.77 -19.06 6.90
C ALA A 110 -4.92 -17.55 7.11
N VAL A 111 -5.74 -17.12 8.08
CA VAL A 111 -5.95 -15.70 8.39
C VAL A 111 -4.69 -15.06 8.98
N LEU A 112 -4.07 -15.71 9.97
CA LEU A 112 -2.88 -15.17 10.60
C LEU A 112 -1.69 -15.16 9.64
N GLY A 113 -1.48 -16.23 8.88
CA GLY A 113 -0.46 -16.30 7.84
C GLY A 113 -0.66 -15.23 6.75
N GLY A 114 -1.89 -15.05 6.28
CA GLY A 114 -2.24 -13.99 5.34
C GLY A 114 -1.93 -12.59 5.88
N LEU A 115 -2.26 -12.31 7.14
CA LEU A 115 -1.93 -11.02 7.77
C LEU A 115 -0.43 -10.80 7.91
N ILE A 116 0.36 -11.84 8.23
CA ILE A 116 1.82 -11.72 8.33
C ILE A 116 2.43 -11.41 6.97
N LEU A 117 1.98 -12.10 5.93
CA LEU A 117 2.49 -11.95 4.56
C LEU A 117 2.11 -10.60 3.94
N ASP A 118 0.92 -10.10 4.25
CA ASP A 118 0.28 -8.99 3.53
C ASP A 118 0.04 -7.76 4.44
N ARG A 119 0.73 -7.68 5.58
CA ARG A 119 0.55 -6.62 6.59
C ARG A 119 0.72 -5.21 6.02
N HIS A 120 1.57 -5.04 5.00
CA HIS A 120 1.81 -3.76 4.34
C HIS A 120 0.60 -3.27 3.51
N LEU A 121 -0.30 -4.18 3.11
CA LEU A 121 -1.54 -3.85 2.41
C LEU A 121 -2.74 -3.66 3.36
N VAL A 122 -2.51 -3.67 4.69
CA VAL A 122 -3.52 -3.35 5.72
C VAL A 122 -3.10 -2.09 6.48
N PRO A 123 -2.93 -0.94 5.77
CA PRO A 123 -2.56 0.33 6.37
C PRO A 123 -3.73 0.92 7.18
N MET A 124 -3.48 2.02 7.92
CA MET A 124 -4.54 2.77 8.62
C MET A 124 -5.37 3.58 7.61
N ARG A 125 -6.17 2.89 6.82
CA ARG A 125 -7.09 3.42 5.79
C ARG A 125 -8.50 2.87 5.98
N PRO A 126 -9.51 3.42 5.30
CA PRO A 126 -10.88 2.89 5.31
C PRO A 126 -11.01 1.40 4.93
N ILE A 127 -10.02 0.80 4.27
CA ILE A 127 -9.98 -0.64 3.94
C ILE A 127 -10.18 -1.53 5.18
N ILE A 128 -9.73 -1.08 6.36
CA ILE A 128 -9.90 -1.83 7.62
C ILE A 128 -11.38 -2.03 7.94
N VAL A 129 -12.19 -1.00 7.71
CA VAL A 129 -13.66 -1.09 7.89
C VAL A 129 -14.24 -2.13 6.92
N THR A 130 -13.76 -2.15 5.67
CA THR A 130 -14.15 -3.17 4.69
C THR A 130 -13.83 -4.59 5.17
N LEU A 131 -12.63 -4.84 5.71
CA LEU A 131 -12.26 -6.16 6.25
C LEU A 131 -13.20 -6.60 7.38
N VAL A 132 -13.47 -5.71 8.34
CA VAL A 132 -14.40 -6.00 9.44
C VAL A 132 -15.81 -6.30 8.91
N LEU A 133 -16.32 -5.47 8.01
CA LEU A 133 -17.67 -5.61 7.50
C LEU A 133 -17.82 -6.84 6.59
N LEU A 134 -16.83 -7.19 5.79
CA LEU A 134 -16.80 -8.47 5.05
C LEU A 134 -16.92 -9.67 6.01
N ALA A 135 -16.19 -9.65 7.13
CA ALA A 135 -16.29 -10.72 8.12
C ALA A 135 -17.69 -10.79 8.75
N VAL A 136 -18.30 -9.63 9.06
CA VAL A 136 -19.68 -9.54 9.59
C VAL A 136 -20.70 -10.07 8.55
N PHE A 137 -20.55 -9.68 7.28
CA PHE A 137 -21.39 -10.17 6.20
C PHE A 137 -21.28 -11.68 6.03
N LEU A 138 -20.07 -12.24 6.00
CA LEU A 138 -19.85 -13.69 5.93
C LEU A 138 -20.51 -14.40 7.11
N LEU A 139 -20.36 -13.88 8.33
CA LEU A 139 -20.97 -14.47 9.53
C LEU A 139 -22.51 -14.48 9.42
N ALA A 140 -23.11 -13.37 9.02
CA ALA A 140 -24.56 -13.25 8.91
C ALA A 140 -25.09 -14.15 7.78
N LEU A 141 -24.40 -14.21 6.64
CA LEU A 141 -24.78 -15.03 5.49
C LEU A 141 -24.66 -16.53 5.79
N GLU A 142 -23.58 -16.95 6.48
CA GLU A 142 -23.45 -18.35 6.91
C GLU A 142 -24.53 -18.74 7.92
N ARG A 143 -24.93 -17.85 8.80
CA ARG A 143 -26.06 -18.07 9.69
C ARG A 143 -27.40 -18.16 8.95
N LEU A 144 -27.64 -17.29 7.98
CA LEU A 144 -28.83 -17.37 7.13
C LEU A 144 -28.87 -18.67 6.32
N ARG A 145 -27.71 -19.11 5.80
CA ARG A 145 -27.58 -20.35 5.05
C ARG A 145 -27.86 -21.58 5.89
N THR A 146 -27.26 -21.66 7.09
CA THR A 146 -27.28 -22.88 7.92
C THR A 146 -28.41 -22.92 8.96
N GLN A 147 -28.91 -21.77 9.41
CA GLN A 147 -29.82 -21.64 10.54
C GLN A 147 -30.90 -20.55 10.31
N ALA A 148 -31.45 -20.46 9.11
CA ALA A 148 -32.35 -19.38 8.70
C ALA A 148 -33.41 -18.94 9.74
N PRO A 149 -34.17 -19.83 10.42
CA PRO A 149 -35.19 -19.39 11.38
C PRO A 149 -34.61 -18.68 12.62
N ARG A 150 -33.37 -19.01 13.01
CA ARG A 150 -32.69 -18.43 14.19
C ARG A 150 -31.80 -17.23 13.83
N ALA A 151 -31.59 -16.97 12.55
CA ALA A 151 -30.70 -15.94 12.05
C ALA A 151 -31.42 -14.63 11.65
N ARG A 152 -32.66 -14.39 12.15
CA ARG A 152 -33.44 -13.17 11.83
C ARG A 152 -32.70 -11.86 12.16
N TRP A 153 -31.79 -11.86 13.12
CA TRP A 153 -30.94 -10.73 13.44
C TRP A 153 -30.10 -10.24 12.23
N ALA A 154 -29.80 -11.13 11.28
CA ALA A 154 -29.06 -10.79 10.06
C ALA A 154 -29.78 -9.75 9.20
N TRP A 155 -31.12 -9.71 9.21
CA TRP A 155 -31.93 -8.73 8.48
C TRP A 155 -31.83 -7.31 9.06
N VAL A 156 -31.31 -7.18 10.28
CA VAL A 156 -31.02 -5.89 10.91
C VAL A 156 -29.54 -5.58 10.77
N VAL A 157 -28.68 -6.53 11.07
CA VAL A 157 -27.23 -6.33 11.09
C VAL A 157 -26.67 -6.07 9.69
N LEU A 158 -27.10 -6.79 8.65
CA LEU A 158 -26.62 -6.59 7.29
C LEU A 158 -26.91 -5.18 6.73
N PRO A 159 -28.17 -4.65 6.77
CA PRO A 159 -28.42 -3.30 6.31
C PRO A 159 -27.74 -2.23 7.18
N LEU A 160 -27.66 -2.38 8.50
CA LEU A 160 -26.91 -1.44 9.36
C LEU A 160 -25.41 -1.44 9.03
N ALA A 161 -24.83 -2.62 8.85
CA ALA A 161 -23.43 -2.75 8.42
C ALA A 161 -23.24 -2.12 7.03
N GLN A 162 -24.20 -2.28 6.11
CA GLN A 162 -24.16 -1.65 4.79
C GLN A 162 -24.21 -0.12 4.87
N ILE A 163 -25.06 0.45 5.73
CA ILE A 163 -25.10 1.90 5.97
C ILE A 163 -23.74 2.41 6.46
N ILE A 164 -23.16 1.73 7.44
CA ILE A 164 -21.81 2.09 7.94
C ILE A 164 -20.80 2.02 6.81
N TRP A 165 -20.83 0.97 6.01
CA TRP A 165 -19.87 0.74 4.92
C TRP A 165 -19.95 1.82 3.84
N CYS A 166 -21.15 2.18 3.37
CA CYS A 166 -21.37 3.23 2.37
C CYS A 166 -20.87 4.62 2.81
N ASN A 167 -20.77 4.86 4.11
CA ASN A 167 -20.34 6.11 4.69
C ASN A 167 -18.87 6.08 5.20
N CYS A 168 -18.19 4.91 5.10
CA CYS A 168 -16.81 4.74 5.50
C CYS A 168 -15.88 4.43 4.31
N GLN A 169 -16.37 3.77 3.24
CA GLN A 169 -15.48 3.25 2.21
C GLN A 169 -16.19 3.03 0.86
N GLY A 170 -15.53 3.40 -0.23
CA GLY A 170 -16.02 3.21 -1.60
C GLY A 170 -16.16 1.74 -2.05
N LEU A 171 -15.66 0.77 -1.29
CA LEU A 171 -15.85 -0.67 -1.55
C LEU A 171 -17.17 -1.22 -1.00
N ALA A 172 -18.08 -0.40 -0.50
CA ALA A 172 -19.37 -0.80 0.02
C ALA A 172 -20.23 -1.66 -0.95
N PRO A 173 -20.15 -1.54 -2.30
CA PRO A 173 -20.83 -2.45 -3.21
C PRO A 173 -20.49 -3.93 -3.06
N LEU A 174 -19.34 -4.26 -2.42
CA LEU A 174 -18.97 -5.65 -2.12
C LEU A 174 -19.96 -6.33 -1.17
N GLY A 175 -20.65 -5.57 -0.31
CA GLY A 175 -21.68 -6.10 0.60
C GLY A 175 -22.85 -6.72 -0.18
N PRO A 176 -23.67 -5.94 -0.93
CA PRO A 176 -24.72 -6.46 -1.78
C PRO A 176 -24.24 -7.51 -2.78
N LEU A 177 -23.04 -7.35 -3.35
CA LEU A 177 -22.44 -8.33 -4.26
C LEU A 177 -22.23 -9.68 -3.58
N LEU A 178 -21.70 -9.71 -2.35
CA LEU A 178 -21.52 -10.94 -1.58
C LEU A 178 -22.88 -11.59 -1.26
N VAL A 179 -23.90 -10.80 -0.87
CA VAL A 179 -25.27 -11.31 -0.66
C VAL A 179 -25.86 -11.89 -1.95
N ALA A 180 -25.63 -11.24 -3.10
CA ALA A 180 -26.08 -11.72 -4.41
C ALA A 180 -25.40 -13.04 -4.80
N MET A 181 -24.11 -13.23 -4.48
CA MET A 181 -23.41 -14.51 -4.69
C MET A 181 -24.03 -15.64 -3.85
N TYR A 182 -24.41 -15.36 -2.59
CA TYR A 182 -25.09 -16.33 -1.74
C TYR A 182 -26.49 -16.63 -2.26
N LEU A 183 -27.23 -15.64 -2.77
CA LEU A 183 -28.52 -15.82 -3.40
C LEU A 183 -28.42 -16.65 -4.68
N ALA A 184 -27.44 -16.34 -5.53
CA ALA A 184 -27.19 -17.09 -6.76
C ALA A 184 -26.80 -18.55 -6.45
N GLY A 185 -25.92 -18.76 -5.45
CA GLY A 185 -25.55 -20.10 -5.00
C GLY A 185 -26.74 -20.90 -4.48
N ALA A 186 -27.60 -20.28 -3.69
CA ALA A 186 -28.84 -20.90 -3.20
C ALA A 186 -29.80 -21.25 -4.34
N TRP A 187 -29.95 -20.33 -5.31
CA TRP A 187 -30.82 -20.55 -6.50
C TRP A 187 -30.28 -21.66 -7.41
N LEU A 188 -28.96 -21.66 -7.69
CA LEU A 188 -28.31 -22.68 -8.51
C LEU A 188 -28.42 -24.08 -7.85
N SER A 189 -28.32 -24.17 -6.52
CA SER A 189 -28.48 -25.43 -5.78
C SER A 189 -29.88 -26.03 -5.98
N THR A 190 -30.94 -25.22 -6.16
CA THR A 190 -32.28 -25.72 -6.45
C THR A 190 -32.44 -26.34 -7.84
N ARG A 191 -31.59 -25.95 -8.79
CA ARG A 191 -31.62 -26.40 -10.19
C ARG A 191 -30.97 -27.77 -10.40
N ARG A 192 -30.60 -28.50 -9.29
CA ARG A 192 -29.97 -29.83 -9.32
C ARG A 192 -28.86 -29.89 -10.38
N ILE A 193 -27.84 -29.06 -10.27
CA ILE A 193 -26.61 -29.18 -11.06
C ILE A 193 -25.83 -30.40 -10.49
N ARG A 194 -26.44 -31.56 -10.68
CA ARG A 194 -26.12 -32.86 -10.07
C ARG A 194 -24.78 -33.45 -10.50
N HIS A 195 -24.09 -32.80 -11.45
CA HIS A 195 -22.88 -33.35 -12.07
C HIS A 195 -21.64 -32.46 -11.89
N TRP A 196 -21.70 -31.43 -11.06
CA TRP A 196 -20.48 -30.64 -10.80
C TRP A 196 -19.67 -31.32 -9.67
N PRO A 197 -18.46 -31.84 -10.00
CA PRO A 197 -17.66 -32.61 -9.03
C PRO A 197 -17.23 -31.81 -7.80
N PHE A 198 -17.35 -30.49 -7.85
CA PHE A 198 -16.92 -29.58 -6.78
C PHE A 198 -18.07 -28.94 -6.00
N ALA A 199 -19.34 -29.22 -6.32
CA ALA A 199 -20.47 -28.62 -5.65
C ALA A 199 -21.05 -29.52 -4.53
N SER A 200 -21.40 -28.91 -3.38
CA SER A 200 -22.17 -29.58 -2.32
C SER A 200 -23.68 -29.44 -2.60
N GLU A 201 -24.46 -30.48 -2.27
CA GLU A 201 -25.92 -30.54 -2.52
C GLU A 201 -26.76 -29.87 -1.40
N GLU A 202 -26.18 -29.06 -0.53
CA GLU A 202 -26.93 -28.42 0.56
C GLU A 202 -27.92 -27.38 0.03
N ALA A 203 -29.20 -27.62 0.27
CA ALA A 203 -30.26 -26.66 -0.07
C ALA A 203 -30.24 -25.48 0.91
N SER A 204 -30.09 -24.28 0.39
CA SER A 204 -30.21 -23.04 1.15
C SER A 204 -31.57 -22.37 0.91
N SER A 205 -32.09 -21.70 1.92
CA SER A 205 -33.35 -20.97 1.78
C SER A 205 -33.14 -19.68 0.98
N ILE A 206 -33.82 -19.55 -0.18
CA ILE A 206 -33.68 -18.37 -1.08
C ILE A 206 -34.29 -17.11 -0.45
N ARG A 207 -35.50 -17.21 0.12
CA ARG A 207 -36.28 -16.07 0.61
C ARG A 207 -35.56 -15.19 1.62
N PRO A 208 -34.94 -15.75 2.69
CA PRO A 208 -34.21 -14.94 3.68
C PRO A 208 -33.02 -14.16 3.07
N ILE A 209 -32.30 -14.78 2.11
CA ILE A 209 -31.14 -14.14 1.45
C ILE A 209 -31.62 -13.07 0.46
N ALA A 210 -32.72 -13.31 -0.27
CA ALA A 210 -33.30 -12.33 -1.18
C ALA A 210 -33.79 -11.08 -0.42
N LEU A 211 -34.42 -11.27 0.76
CA LEU A 211 -34.81 -10.16 1.62
C LEU A 211 -33.59 -9.37 2.09
N ALA A 212 -32.54 -10.07 2.55
CA ALA A 212 -31.29 -9.43 2.96
C ALA A 212 -30.67 -8.61 1.81
N LEU A 213 -30.67 -9.13 0.58
CA LEU A 213 -30.19 -8.39 -0.60
C LEU A 213 -30.98 -7.10 -0.82
N GLY A 214 -32.31 -7.19 -0.83
CA GLY A 214 -33.18 -6.01 -1.00
C GLY A 214 -32.91 -4.94 0.07
N LEU A 215 -32.80 -5.36 1.34
CA LEU A 215 -32.50 -4.45 2.44
C LEU A 215 -31.11 -3.82 2.31
N CYS A 216 -30.08 -4.57 1.90
CA CYS A 216 -28.73 -4.05 1.69
C CYS A 216 -28.68 -3.06 0.51
N VAL A 217 -29.39 -3.36 -0.59
CA VAL A 217 -29.49 -2.43 -1.72
C VAL A 217 -30.15 -1.12 -1.29
N LEU A 218 -31.26 -1.18 -0.56
CA LEU A 218 -31.91 0.02 -0.02
C LEU A 218 -30.99 0.78 0.95
N ALA A 219 -30.30 0.07 1.83
CA ALA A 219 -29.35 0.63 2.77
C ALA A 219 -28.18 1.37 2.10
N SER A 220 -27.81 0.97 0.87
CA SER A 220 -26.74 1.61 0.10
C SER A 220 -27.06 3.07 -0.29
N PHE A 221 -28.32 3.46 -0.26
CA PHE A 221 -28.74 4.85 -0.51
C PHE A 221 -28.78 5.73 0.75
N VAL A 222 -28.55 5.16 1.92
CA VAL A 222 -28.51 5.91 3.19
C VAL A 222 -27.14 6.56 3.37
N THR A 223 -26.88 7.57 2.56
CA THR A 223 -25.66 8.37 2.55
C THR A 223 -26.00 9.83 2.23
N PRO A 224 -25.29 10.82 2.82
CA PRO A 224 -25.55 12.24 2.57
C PRO A 224 -25.25 12.69 1.13
N TYR A 225 -24.58 11.84 0.32
CA TYR A 225 -24.26 12.09 -1.08
C TYR A 225 -25.22 11.38 -2.07
N GLY A 226 -26.21 10.65 -1.56
CA GLY A 226 -27.26 10.03 -2.36
C GLY A 226 -26.72 9.16 -3.49
N LEU A 227 -27.25 9.35 -4.69
CA LEU A 227 -26.90 8.56 -5.87
C LEU A 227 -25.44 8.71 -6.29
N ASP A 228 -24.84 9.88 -6.09
CA ASP A 228 -23.44 10.10 -6.46
C ASP A 228 -22.48 9.17 -5.70
N ALA A 229 -22.73 8.91 -4.41
CA ALA A 229 -21.95 7.96 -3.63
C ALA A 229 -22.13 6.51 -4.14
N VAL A 230 -23.34 6.13 -4.55
CA VAL A 230 -23.63 4.78 -5.06
C VAL A 230 -22.95 4.53 -6.41
N VAL A 231 -22.90 5.55 -7.28
CA VAL A 231 -22.33 5.44 -8.62
C VAL A 231 -20.79 5.64 -8.62
N LEU A 232 -20.25 6.32 -7.62
CA LEU A 232 -18.81 6.63 -7.54
C LEU A 232 -17.90 5.39 -7.70
N PRO A 233 -18.13 4.24 -7.02
CA PRO A 233 -17.29 3.05 -7.18
C PRO A 233 -17.25 2.53 -8.62
N LEU A 234 -18.36 2.61 -9.34
CA LEU A 234 -18.44 2.19 -10.76
C LEU A 234 -17.63 3.15 -11.65
N ARG A 235 -17.71 4.46 -11.39
CA ARG A 235 -16.89 5.46 -12.10
C ARG A 235 -15.39 5.23 -11.84
N LEU A 236 -15.01 4.90 -10.61
CA LEU A 236 -13.61 4.62 -10.24
C LEU A 236 -13.10 3.32 -10.85
N LEU A 237 -13.93 2.28 -10.89
CA LEU A 237 -13.55 1.02 -11.54
C LEU A 237 -13.23 1.23 -13.03
N GLY A 238 -13.98 2.08 -13.73
CA GLY A 238 -13.69 2.45 -15.12
C GLY A 238 -12.37 3.21 -15.31
N ARG A 239 -11.84 3.87 -14.27
CA ARG A 239 -10.54 4.55 -14.31
C ARG A 239 -9.35 3.60 -14.16
N ILE A 240 -9.54 2.48 -13.43
CA ILE A 240 -8.48 1.51 -13.13
C ILE A 240 -8.50 0.35 -14.13
N SER A 241 -9.57 0.21 -14.92
CA SER A 241 -9.71 -0.88 -15.89
C SER A 241 -8.59 -0.86 -16.92
N GLN A 242 -7.87 -1.96 -17.05
CA GLN A 242 -6.72 -2.14 -17.96
C GLN A 242 -7.08 -2.05 -19.45
N SER A 243 -8.35 -2.17 -19.82
CA SER A 243 -8.77 -1.95 -21.22
C SER A 243 -8.45 -0.54 -21.72
N ARG A 244 -8.10 0.37 -20.79
CA ARG A 244 -7.59 1.72 -21.05
C ARG A 244 -6.39 1.94 -20.15
N ALA A 245 -5.23 1.38 -20.52
CA ALA A 245 -3.98 1.65 -19.81
C ALA A 245 -3.82 3.17 -19.64
N ASN A 246 -3.79 3.62 -18.41
CA ASN A 246 -3.65 5.03 -18.07
C ASN A 246 -2.72 5.18 -16.87
N VAL A 247 -2.32 6.41 -16.59
CA VAL A 247 -1.38 6.76 -15.54
C VAL A 247 -1.76 6.22 -14.15
N PHE A 248 -3.03 6.05 -13.82
CA PHE A 248 -3.44 5.49 -12.53
C PHE A 248 -3.20 3.99 -12.41
N SER A 249 -3.17 3.27 -13.53
CA SER A 249 -2.90 1.83 -13.56
C SER A 249 -1.42 1.50 -13.76
N SER A 250 -0.58 2.45 -14.22
CA SER A 250 0.85 2.25 -14.45
C SER A 250 1.74 2.85 -13.34
N GLU A 251 1.35 4.01 -12.78
CA GLU A 251 2.20 4.77 -11.86
C GLU A 251 1.83 4.60 -10.38
N VAL A 252 0.67 4.00 -10.08
CA VAL A 252 0.23 3.76 -8.71
C VAL A 252 0.37 2.26 -8.40
N ALA A 253 1.43 1.88 -7.69
CA ALA A 253 1.81 0.49 -7.42
C ALA A 253 0.64 -0.38 -6.87
N GLU A 254 -0.23 0.20 -6.07
CA GLU A 254 -1.41 -0.48 -5.52
C GLU A 254 -2.43 -0.91 -6.59
N ASN A 255 -2.49 -0.20 -7.72
CA ASN A 255 -3.40 -0.48 -8.83
C ASN A 255 -2.81 -1.44 -9.87
N ILE A 256 -1.50 -1.68 -9.81
CA ILE A 256 -0.82 -2.60 -10.73
C ILE A 256 -1.23 -4.04 -10.39
N PRO A 257 -1.54 -4.88 -11.40
CA PRO A 257 -1.81 -6.30 -11.17
C PRO A 257 -0.63 -7.02 -10.52
N PRO A 258 -0.87 -7.97 -9.58
CA PRO A 258 0.21 -8.63 -8.85
C PRO A 258 1.29 -9.26 -9.75
N PHE A 259 0.91 -9.96 -10.82
CA PHE A 259 1.87 -10.60 -11.73
C PHE A 259 2.64 -9.63 -12.64
N VAL A 260 2.16 -8.40 -12.77
CA VAL A 260 2.90 -7.31 -13.43
C VAL A 260 3.84 -6.67 -12.42
N LEU A 261 3.33 -6.34 -11.23
CA LEU A 261 4.11 -5.73 -10.14
C LEU A 261 5.27 -6.62 -9.68
N GLU A 262 5.10 -7.95 -9.71
CA GLU A 262 6.16 -8.89 -9.36
C GLU A 262 7.45 -8.73 -10.19
N ARG A 263 7.36 -8.15 -11.37
CA ARG A 263 8.52 -7.96 -12.25
C ARG A 263 9.43 -6.81 -11.79
N THR A 264 8.84 -5.83 -11.08
CA THR A 264 9.55 -4.64 -10.58
C THR A 264 9.70 -4.63 -9.06
N ALA A 265 8.79 -5.27 -8.33
CA ALA A 265 8.76 -5.33 -6.87
C ALA A 265 8.32 -6.73 -6.40
N PRO A 266 9.13 -7.78 -6.65
CA PRO A 266 8.78 -9.17 -6.31
C PRO A 266 8.56 -9.37 -4.81
N GLU A 267 9.24 -8.61 -3.95
CA GLU A 267 9.13 -8.66 -2.50
C GLU A 267 7.73 -8.32 -1.99
N LEU A 268 6.93 -7.58 -2.75
CA LEU A 268 5.57 -7.19 -2.37
C LEU A 268 4.53 -8.26 -2.68
N VAL A 269 4.78 -9.15 -3.63
CA VAL A 269 3.73 -10.03 -4.20
C VAL A 269 4.10 -11.50 -4.33
N TRP A 270 5.36 -11.90 -4.02
CA TRP A 270 5.83 -13.28 -4.16
C TRP A 270 4.93 -14.32 -3.45
N HIS A 271 4.38 -13.94 -2.31
CA HIS A 271 3.51 -14.80 -1.49
C HIS A 271 2.20 -15.16 -2.19
N PHE A 272 1.69 -14.33 -3.10
CA PHE A 272 0.44 -14.60 -3.81
C PHE A 272 0.49 -15.89 -4.62
N LYS A 273 1.61 -16.13 -5.33
CA LYS A 273 1.83 -17.40 -6.05
C LYS A 273 1.79 -18.61 -5.12
N TRP A 274 2.41 -18.49 -3.95
CA TRP A 274 2.42 -19.58 -2.97
C TRP A 274 1.04 -19.83 -2.38
N VAL A 275 0.27 -18.80 -2.10
CA VAL A 275 -1.12 -18.95 -1.64
C VAL A 275 -1.96 -19.64 -2.71
N LEU A 276 -1.83 -19.24 -3.99
CA LEU A 276 -2.52 -19.92 -5.09
C LEU A 276 -2.06 -21.36 -5.25
N ALA A 277 -0.77 -21.63 -5.17
CA ALA A 277 -0.23 -23.00 -5.25
C ALA A 277 -0.70 -23.88 -4.09
N CYS A 278 -0.71 -23.37 -2.85
CA CYS A 278 -1.23 -24.07 -1.68
C CYS A 278 -2.73 -24.35 -1.81
N LEU A 279 -3.51 -23.38 -2.28
CA LEU A 279 -4.95 -23.56 -2.52
C LEU A 279 -5.21 -24.62 -3.61
N ALA A 280 -4.48 -24.56 -4.73
CA ALA A 280 -4.57 -25.55 -5.80
C ALA A 280 -4.16 -26.95 -5.33
N ALA A 281 -3.08 -27.06 -4.57
CA ALA A 281 -2.63 -28.32 -3.97
C ALA A 281 -3.68 -28.90 -3.00
N ALA A 282 -4.25 -28.07 -2.14
CA ALA A 282 -5.31 -28.47 -1.24
C ALA A 282 -6.54 -28.98 -2.01
N ILE A 283 -6.95 -28.30 -3.07
CA ILE A 283 -8.04 -28.72 -3.96
C ILE A 283 -7.72 -30.05 -4.62
N ALA A 284 -6.53 -30.24 -5.17
CA ALA A 284 -6.12 -31.46 -5.86
C ALA A 284 -6.05 -32.65 -4.92
N LEU A 285 -5.49 -32.49 -3.71
CA LEU A 285 -5.25 -33.56 -2.75
C LEU A 285 -6.52 -33.95 -1.98
N VAL A 286 -7.28 -32.94 -1.52
CA VAL A 286 -8.45 -33.15 -0.65
C VAL A 286 -9.74 -33.33 -1.46
N ARG A 287 -9.77 -32.84 -2.71
CA ARG A 287 -10.95 -32.82 -3.60
C ARG A 287 -12.19 -32.27 -2.87
N PRO A 288 -12.13 -31.04 -2.35
CA PRO A 288 -13.18 -30.45 -1.56
C PRO A 288 -14.46 -30.26 -2.39
N ARG A 289 -15.60 -30.29 -1.69
CA ARG A 289 -16.88 -29.87 -2.26
C ARG A 289 -17.23 -28.49 -1.74
N PHE A 290 -17.25 -27.51 -2.64
CA PHE A 290 -17.63 -26.16 -2.29
C PHE A 290 -19.15 -25.98 -2.34
N HIS A 291 -19.70 -25.25 -1.41
CA HIS A 291 -21.00 -24.63 -1.62
C HIS A 291 -20.90 -23.63 -2.76
N LEU A 292 -21.91 -23.57 -3.66
CA LEU A 292 -21.84 -22.72 -4.86
C LEU A 292 -21.62 -21.24 -4.53
N ALA A 293 -22.23 -20.74 -3.45
CA ALA A 293 -21.98 -19.36 -2.98
C ALA A 293 -20.50 -19.13 -2.63
N HIS A 294 -19.86 -20.10 -1.99
CA HIS A 294 -18.44 -20.05 -1.62
C HIS A 294 -17.54 -20.03 -2.86
N LEU A 295 -17.86 -20.88 -3.83
CA LEU A 295 -17.13 -20.91 -5.10
C LEU A 295 -17.24 -19.58 -5.84
N LEU A 296 -18.45 -19.01 -5.94
CA LEU A 296 -18.67 -17.71 -6.55
C LEU A 296 -17.89 -16.60 -5.82
N ALA A 297 -17.87 -16.62 -4.48
CA ALA A 297 -17.12 -15.66 -3.68
C ALA A 297 -15.60 -15.78 -3.92
N ILE A 298 -15.02 -17.00 -3.87
CA ILE A 298 -13.58 -17.20 -4.14
C ILE A 298 -13.23 -16.70 -5.54
N VAL A 299 -14.00 -17.07 -6.56
CA VAL A 299 -13.72 -16.68 -7.96
C VAL A 299 -13.82 -15.16 -8.14
N ALA A 300 -14.83 -14.52 -7.56
CA ALA A 300 -15.01 -13.08 -7.68
C ALA A 300 -13.87 -12.30 -6.96
N PHE A 301 -13.52 -12.68 -5.72
CA PHE A 301 -12.46 -12.01 -4.98
C PHE A 301 -11.06 -12.33 -5.54
N LEU A 302 -10.86 -13.53 -6.10
CA LEU A 302 -9.66 -13.82 -6.89
C LEU A 302 -9.57 -12.92 -8.14
N GLY A 303 -10.69 -12.77 -8.85
CA GLY A 303 -10.76 -11.83 -9.99
C GLY A 303 -10.38 -10.41 -9.60
N LEU A 304 -10.89 -9.91 -8.47
CA LEU A 304 -10.50 -8.60 -7.94
C LEU A 304 -9.00 -8.51 -7.61
N ALA A 305 -8.44 -9.55 -6.97
CA ALA A 305 -7.01 -9.61 -6.64
C ALA A 305 -6.12 -9.61 -7.89
N LEU A 306 -6.54 -10.28 -8.96
CA LEU A 306 -5.80 -10.29 -10.23
C LEU A 306 -5.81 -8.94 -10.96
N VAL A 307 -6.79 -8.09 -10.69
CA VAL A 307 -6.90 -6.76 -11.31
C VAL A 307 -5.98 -5.74 -10.66
N ALA A 308 -5.82 -5.77 -9.33
CA ALA A 308 -5.04 -4.77 -8.61
C ALA A 308 -4.47 -5.34 -7.31
N ASN A 309 -3.20 -5.04 -7.04
CA ASN A 309 -2.46 -5.54 -5.88
C ASN A 309 -3.18 -5.23 -4.55
N ARG A 310 -3.75 -4.04 -4.40
CA ARG A 310 -4.47 -3.62 -3.18
C ARG A 310 -5.69 -4.49 -2.84
N ASN A 311 -6.13 -5.37 -3.72
CA ASN A 311 -7.26 -6.28 -3.48
C ASN A 311 -6.81 -7.64 -2.92
N LEU A 312 -5.51 -7.92 -2.81
CA LEU A 312 -4.98 -9.16 -2.22
C LEU A 312 -5.53 -9.43 -0.81
N PRO A 313 -5.53 -8.45 0.12
CA PRO A 313 -6.11 -8.66 1.45
C PRO A 313 -7.58 -9.07 1.42
N LEU A 314 -8.37 -8.53 0.49
CA LEU A 314 -9.78 -8.89 0.33
C LEU A 314 -9.94 -10.35 -0.08
N PHE A 315 -9.11 -10.81 -1.03
CA PHE A 315 -9.10 -12.22 -1.44
C PHE A 315 -8.70 -13.13 -0.30
N TYR A 316 -7.60 -12.86 0.40
CA TYR A 316 -7.16 -13.69 1.54
C TYR A 316 -8.21 -13.74 2.64
N TRP A 317 -8.83 -12.61 2.92
CA TRP A 317 -9.85 -12.48 3.97
C TRP A 317 -11.11 -13.29 3.71
N VAL A 318 -11.55 -13.34 2.46
CA VAL A 318 -12.74 -14.12 2.06
C VAL A 318 -12.38 -15.58 1.80
N ALA A 319 -11.24 -15.85 1.15
CA ALA A 319 -10.85 -17.20 0.79
C ALA A 319 -10.50 -18.07 2.02
N ALA A 320 -9.92 -17.49 3.07
CA ALA A 320 -9.51 -18.25 4.26
C ALA A 320 -10.66 -19.03 4.93
N PRO A 321 -11.78 -18.41 5.37
CA PRO A 321 -12.88 -19.15 5.97
C PRO A 321 -13.58 -20.08 4.97
N VAL A 322 -13.78 -19.64 3.73
CA VAL A 322 -14.51 -20.38 2.71
C VAL A 322 -13.74 -21.63 2.28
N ALA A 323 -12.44 -21.53 2.02
CA ALA A 323 -11.59 -22.69 1.72
C ALA A 323 -11.49 -23.64 2.92
N ALA A 324 -11.35 -23.11 4.13
CA ALA A 324 -11.30 -23.93 5.35
C ALA A 324 -12.56 -24.76 5.53
N ILE A 325 -13.76 -24.19 5.29
CA ILE A 325 -15.04 -24.90 5.34
C ILE A 325 -15.08 -26.04 4.32
N ALA A 326 -14.64 -25.79 3.09
CA ALA A 326 -14.69 -26.78 2.02
C ALA A 326 -13.64 -27.91 2.19
N ILE A 327 -12.45 -27.60 2.71
CA ILE A 327 -11.34 -28.54 2.86
C ILE A 327 -11.50 -29.45 4.10
N ALA A 328 -12.10 -28.93 5.18
CA ALA A 328 -12.19 -29.65 6.46
C ALA A 328 -12.81 -31.06 6.38
N PRO A 329 -13.90 -31.31 5.63
CA PRO A 329 -14.47 -32.65 5.49
C PRO A 329 -13.50 -33.68 4.89
N GLY A 330 -12.75 -33.29 3.86
CA GLY A 330 -11.76 -34.17 3.23
C GLY A 330 -10.56 -34.46 4.15
N LEU A 331 -10.10 -33.47 4.92
CA LEU A 331 -9.08 -33.66 5.93
C LEU A 331 -9.55 -34.58 7.08
N LEU A 332 -10.84 -34.52 7.42
CA LEU A 332 -11.42 -35.46 8.41
C LEU A 332 -11.43 -36.89 7.88
N ALA A 333 -11.71 -37.09 6.58
CA ALA A 333 -11.64 -38.40 5.95
C ALA A 333 -10.21 -39.00 6.03
N TRP A 334 -9.18 -38.16 5.81
CA TRP A 334 -7.78 -38.60 5.99
C TRP A 334 -7.42 -38.89 7.43
N ARG A 335 -7.97 -38.18 8.42
CA ARG A 335 -7.79 -38.42 9.85
C ARG A 335 -8.43 -39.71 10.33
N ALA A 336 -9.35 -40.31 9.58
CA ALA A 336 -9.89 -41.62 9.90
C ALA A 336 -8.82 -42.72 9.85
N ALA A 337 -7.67 -42.50 9.17
CA ALA A 337 -6.50 -43.35 9.28
C ALA A 337 -5.86 -43.20 10.69
N PRO A 338 -5.71 -44.29 11.47
CA PRO A 338 -5.29 -44.23 12.89
C PRO A 338 -3.97 -43.48 13.14
N ARG A 339 -3.04 -43.51 12.17
CA ARG A 339 -1.72 -42.87 12.26
C ARG A 339 -1.74 -41.34 12.07
N LEU A 340 -2.81 -40.75 11.52
CA LEU A 340 -2.91 -39.32 11.22
C LEU A 340 -3.78 -38.54 12.23
N ARG A 341 -4.46 -39.25 13.13
CA ARG A 341 -5.46 -38.67 14.04
C ARG A 341 -4.90 -37.61 14.99
N HIS A 342 -3.70 -37.81 15.51
CA HIS A 342 -3.02 -36.90 16.43
C HIS A 342 -2.07 -35.91 15.69
N GLY A 343 -1.53 -36.33 14.54
CA GLY A 343 -0.58 -35.51 13.78
C GLY A 343 -1.18 -34.21 13.24
N GLY A 344 -2.40 -34.25 12.70
CA GLY A 344 -3.00 -33.05 12.08
C GLY A 344 -3.31 -31.91 13.06
N THR A 345 -3.68 -32.24 14.34
CA THR A 345 -3.88 -31.18 15.34
C THR A 345 -2.54 -30.63 15.81
N ALA A 346 -1.53 -31.47 15.98
CA ALA A 346 -0.19 -31.05 16.33
C ALA A 346 0.42 -30.14 15.24
N VAL A 347 0.25 -30.49 13.97
CA VAL A 347 0.71 -29.67 12.84
C VAL A 347 0.03 -28.30 12.85
N LEU A 348 -1.28 -28.21 12.97
CA LEU A 348 -1.99 -26.92 13.03
C LEU A 348 -1.57 -26.08 14.24
N THR A 349 -1.34 -26.73 15.39
CA THR A 349 -0.87 -26.04 16.60
C THR A 349 0.56 -25.54 16.42
N ALA A 350 1.44 -26.34 15.80
CA ALA A 350 2.82 -25.95 15.53
C ALA A 350 2.89 -24.80 14.50
N LEU A 351 2.09 -24.85 13.44
CA LEU A 351 1.98 -23.78 12.46
C LEU A 351 1.51 -22.48 13.12
N LEU A 352 0.44 -22.53 13.89
CA LEU A 352 -0.08 -21.36 14.60
C LEU A 352 0.94 -20.80 15.61
N GLY A 353 1.66 -21.69 16.32
CA GLY A 353 2.74 -21.30 17.23
C GLY A 353 3.90 -20.61 16.50
N GLY A 354 4.30 -21.14 15.34
CA GLY A 354 5.31 -20.55 14.47
C GLY A 354 4.89 -19.17 13.95
N GLU A 355 3.64 -19.02 13.49
CA GLU A 355 3.09 -17.75 13.05
C GLU A 355 3.05 -16.71 14.18
N LEU A 356 2.66 -17.10 15.39
CA LEU A 356 2.69 -16.20 16.56
C LEU A 356 4.11 -15.75 16.90
N ALA A 357 5.10 -16.64 16.80
CA ALA A 357 6.50 -16.29 17.00
C ALA A 357 7.01 -15.33 15.91
N LEU A 358 6.66 -15.59 14.64
CA LEU A 358 6.99 -14.68 13.53
C LEU A 358 6.32 -13.31 13.69
N ALA A 359 5.07 -13.27 14.14
CA ALA A 359 4.36 -12.02 14.43
C ALA A 359 5.08 -11.20 15.50
N GLY A 360 5.48 -11.85 16.60
CA GLY A 360 6.25 -11.22 17.68
C GLY A 360 7.63 -10.70 17.21
N LEU A 361 8.34 -11.50 16.42
CA LEU A 361 9.63 -11.13 15.84
C LEU A 361 9.51 -9.96 14.85
N ALA A 362 8.49 -9.97 14.01
CA ALA A 362 8.22 -8.88 13.08
C ALA A 362 7.95 -7.57 13.82
N HIS A 363 7.11 -7.63 14.87
CA HIS A 363 6.78 -6.46 15.70
C HIS A 363 8.01 -5.91 16.44
N SER A 364 8.88 -6.77 16.97
CA SER A 364 10.07 -6.33 17.71
C SER A 364 11.11 -5.56 16.86
N ARG A 365 11.02 -5.65 15.54
CA ARG A 365 11.88 -4.97 14.59
C ARG A 365 11.32 -3.65 14.07
N GLU A 366 10.08 -3.34 14.39
CA GLU A 366 9.42 -2.12 13.93
C GLU A 366 9.70 -0.93 14.87
N PRO A 367 9.75 0.31 14.32
CA PRO A 367 9.78 1.52 15.12
C PRO A 367 8.54 1.60 16.03
N ALA A 368 8.63 2.35 17.12
CA ALA A 368 7.54 2.49 18.07
C ALA A 368 6.22 2.91 17.38
N SER A 369 5.14 2.19 17.67
CA SER A 369 3.80 2.53 17.21
C SER A 369 3.37 3.82 17.90
N GLY A 370 3.21 4.91 17.18
CA GLY A 370 2.80 6.20 17.74
C GLY A 370 3.57 7.38 17.18
N SER A 371 4.50 7.11 16.26
CA SER A 371 5.16 8.14 15.47
C SER A 371 4.97 7.87 13.96
N PRO A 372 5.08 8.88 13.10
CA PRO A 372 5.23 8.69 11.67
C PRO A 372 6.45 7.81 11.37
N THR A 373 6.33 6.92 10.39
CA THR A 373 7.48 6.11 9.95
C THR A 373 8.58 7.04 9.41
N PRO A 374 9.83 6.88 9.84
CA PRO A 374 10.95 7.66 9.32
C PRO A 374 11.04 7.56 7.79
N PHE A 375 11.42 8.64 7.13
CA PHE A 375 11.59 8.74 5.67
C PHE A 375 10.35 8.37 4.84
N HIS A 376 9.15 8.67 5.38
CA HIS A 376 7.89 8.58 4.65
C HIS A 376 7.20 9.94 4.55
N PHE A 377 7.49 10.86 5.46
CA PHE A 377 6.80 12.15 5.57
C PHE A 377 7.80 13.30 5.78
N PRO A 378 7.48 14.50 5.29
CA PRO A 378 8.33 15.68 5.42
C PRO A 378 8.14 16.36 6.78
N VAL A 379 8.58 15.69 7.84
CA VAL A 379 8.32 16.10 9.25
C VAL A 379 9.02 17.41 9.57
N GLU A 380 10.29 17.53 9.24
CA GLU A 380 11.08 18.72 9.53
C GLU A 380 10.72 19.89 8.61
N SER A 381 10.46 19.62 7.33
CA SER A 381 9.97 20.65 6.40
C SER A 381 8.65 21.23 6.89
N ALA A 382 7.71 20.39 7.35
CA ALA A 382 6.45 20.86 7.93
C ALA A 382 6.67 21.71 9.17
N ARG A 383 7.57 21.29 10.10
CA ARG A 383 7.89 22.04 11.32
C ARG A 383 8.49 23.42 11.00
N ARG A 384 9.41 23.49 10.04
CA ARG A 384 10.02 24.75 9.58
C ARG A 384 8.98 25.68 8.92
N LEU A 385 8.13 25.12 8.08
CA LEU A 385 7.04 25.89 7.43
C LEU A 385 6.00 26.38 8.42
N ALA A 386 5.71 25.67 9.48
CA ALA A 386 4.80 26.10 10.55
C ALA A 386 5.30 27.35 11.29
N GLY A 387 6.63 27.51 11.43
CA GLY A 387 7.26 28.69 12.03
C GLY A 387 7.28 29.92 11.11
N MET A 388 6.95 29.75 9.81
CA MET A 388 7.00 30.84 8.83
C MET A 388 5.63 31.47 8.64
N ARG A 389 5.49 32.79 8.89
CA ARG A 389 4.28 33.53 8.55
C ARG A 389 4.17 33.63 7.01
N ALA A 390 3.11 33.05 6.44
CA ALA A 390 2.75 33.11 5.02
C ALA A 390 3.80 32.50 4.06
N ALA A 391 3.94 31.19 4.10
CA ALA A 391 4.76 30.46 3.08
C ALA A 391 4.14 30.50 1.67
N GLY A 392 2.91 31.02 1.49
CA GLY A 392 2.19 30.96 0.20
C GLY A 392 1.76 29.55 -0.17
N PRO A 393 1.38 29.31 -1.43
CA PRO A 393 1.17 27.98 -1.97
C PRO A 393 2.44 27.14 -1.89
N VAL A 394 2.27 25.81 -1.64
CA VAL A 394 3.39 24.89 -1.52
C VAL A 394 3.32 23.85 -2.64
N PHE A 395 4.38 23.74 -3.43
CA PHE A 395 4.55 22.59 -4.31
C PHE A 395 5.19 21.45 -3.52
N ALA A 396 4.60 20.27 -3.59
CA ALA A 396 5.12 19.11 -2.88
C ALA A 396 4.92 17.83 -3.70
N ALA A 397 5.68 16.80 -3.37
CA ALA A 397 5.36 15.45 -3.81
C ALA A 397 3.92 15.11 -3.40
N ASP A 398 3.15 14.48 -4.30
CA ASP A 398 1.74 14.15 -4.08
C ASP A 398 1.49 13.40 -2.75
N GLN A 399 2.36 12.44 -2.44
CA GLN A 399 2.34 11.69 -1.18
C GLN A 399 2.60 12.53 0.09
N HIS A 400 3.18 13.73 -0.05
CA HIS A 400 3.46 14.63 1.06
C HIS A 400 2.34 15.66 1.31
N GLY A 401 1.50 15.92 0.29
CA GLY A 401 0.47 16.96 0.36
C GLY A 401 -0.48 16.78 1.54
N GLY A 402 -0.97 15.58 1.77
CA GLY A 402 -1.85 15.26 2.89
C GLY A 402 -1.19 15.51 4.24
N TYR A 403 0.08 15.10 4.41
CA TYR A 403 0.85 15.32 5.63
C TYR A 403 1.06 16.81 5.92
N LEU A 404 1.48 17.58 4.91
CA LEU A 404 1.70 19.02 5.03
C LEU A 404 0.43 19.77 5.44
N ARG A 405 -0.69 19.46 4.79
CA ARG A 405 -2.00 20.05 5.11
C ARG A 405 -2.48 19.69 6.50
N PHE A 406 -2.27 18.46 6.94
CA PHE A 406 -2.65 18.03 8.28
C PHE A 406 -1.79 18.70 9.36
N SER A 407 -0.47 18.68 9.19
CA SER A 407 0.51 19.19 10.15
C SER A 407 0.48 20.71 10.26
N VAL A 408 0.26 21.41 9.14
CA VAL A 408 0.22 22.88 9.06
C VAL A 408 -1.06 23.32 8.33
N PRO A 409 -2.16 23.53 9.05
CA PRO A 409 -3.47 23.77 8.47
C PRO A 409 -3.59 25.01 7.57
N SER A 410 -2.66 25.95 7.66
CA SER A 410 -2.61 27.15 6.82
C SER A 410 -1.99 26.87 5.43
N LEU A 411 -1.25 25.76 5.27
CA LEU A 411 -0.63 25.43 3.98
C LEU A 411 -1.67 24.88 2.99
N ARG A 412 -1.49 25.25 1.73
CA ARG A 412 -2.23 24.69 0.60
C ARG A 412 -1.24 24.02 -0.35
N PRO A 413 -1.01 22.69 -0.22
CA PRO A 413 -0.20 21.95 -1.18
C PRO A 413 -0.84 21.98 -2.57
N TYR A 414 -0.02 21.89 -3.62
CA TYR A 414 -0.50 21.87 -4.99
C TYR A 414 -1.41 20.66 -5.24
N ILE A 415 -1.00 19.46 -4.79
CA ILE A 415 -1.70 18.21 -4.97
C ILE A 415 -1.53 17.32 -3.72
N ASP A 416 -2.38 16.33 -3.56
CA ASP A 416 -2.24 15.22 -2.60
C ASP A 416 -2.68 13.88 -3.23
N THR A 417 -2.64 12.81 -2.44
CA THR A 417 -2.95 11.45 -2.89
C THR A 417 -4.43 11.18 -3.22
N ARG A 418 -5.33 12.17 -3.06
CA ARG A 418 -6.74 12.06 -3.46
C ARG A 418 -6.90 12.15 -4.98
N LEU A 419 -6.27 11.22 -5.71
CA LEU A 419 -6.30 11.19 -7.16
C LEU A 419 -7.72 11.07 -7.75
N VAL A 420 -8.72 10.73 -6.94
CA VAL A 420 -10.14 10.77 -7.32
C VAL A 420 -10.61 12.16 -7.77
N LEU A 421 -9.93 13.23 -7.34
CA LEU A 421 -10.23 14.62 -7.70
C LEU A 421 -9.61 15.03 -9.04
N HIS A 422 -8.75 14.21 -9.65
CA HIS A 422 -8.02 14.53 -10.87
C HIS A 422 -8.37 13.58 -12.01
N SER A 423 -8.34 14.08 -13.24
CA SER A 423 -8.37 13.24 -14.44
C SER A 423 -7.01 12.56 -14.66
N ALA A 424 -6.97 11.53 -15.50
CA ALA A 424 -5.71 10.87 -15.86
C ALA A 424 -4.75 11.84 -16.57
N THR A 425 -5.27 12.75 -17.39
CA THR A 425 -4.46 13.78 -18.07
C THR A 425 -3.85 14.74 -17.07
N GLU A 426 -4.63 15.29 -16.13
CA GLU A 426 -4.12 16.21 -15.11
C GLU A 426 -3.04 15.57 -14.23
N TYR A 427 -3.18 14.29 -13.89
CA TYR A 427 -2.15 13.60 -13.14
C TYR A 427 -0.91 13.30 -13.98
N ALA A 428 -1.07 12.96 -15.26
CA ALA A 428 0.04 12.83 -16.19
C ALA A 428 0.79 14.15 -16.39
N ASP A 429 0.07 15.28 -16.51
CA ASP A 429 0.67 16.62 -16.58
C ASP A 429 1.45 16.97 -15.31
N TYR A 430 0.91 16.58 -14.12
CA TYR A 430 1.66 16.74 -12.86
C TYR A 430 2.95 15.91 -12.86
N LEU A 431 2.92 14.65 -13.29
CA LEU A 431 4.12 13.82 -13.37
C LEU A 431 5.15 14.38 -14.36
N ALA A 432 4.69 14.92 -15.48
CA ALA A 432 5.57 15.52 -16.49
C ALA A 432 6.34 16.77 -15.99
N LEU A 433 5.93 17.38 -14.87
CA LEU A 433 6.66 18.50 -14.26
C LEU A 433 8.04 18.08 -13.73
N PHE A 434 8.23 16.80 -13.44
CA PHE A 434 9.51 16.29 -12.92
C PHE A 434 10.52 15.99 -14.01
N ASP A 435 10.02 15.68 -15.22
CA ASP A 435 10.85 15.36 -16.39
C ASP A 435 11.13 16.60 -17.25
N ASP A 436 10.27 17.63 -17.17
CA ASP A 436 10.37 18.84 -17.96
C ASP A 436 10.39 20.08 -17.05
N PRO A 437 11.58 20.57 -16.66
CA PRO A 437 11.72 21.74 -15.80
C PRO A 437 11.06 23.02 -16.36
N ALA A 438 10.97 23.19 -17.69
CA ALA A 438 10.32 24.36 -18.27
C ALA A 438 8.81 24.40 -18.01
N ARG A 439 8.17 23.22 -17.96
CA ARG A 439 6.76 23.12 -17.54
C ARG A 439 6.61 23.49 -16.07
N PHE A 440 7.54 23.05 -15.22
CA PHE A 440 7.52 23.43 -13.80
C PHE A 440 7.67 24.96 -13.65
N ASP A 441 8.62 25.59 -14.34
CA ASP A 441 8.85 27.04 -14.26
C ASP A 441 7.61 27.82 -14.74
N SER A 442 6.92 27.33 -15.75
CA SER A 442 5.65 27.91 -16.23
C SER A 442 4.56 27.82 -15.15
N LEU A 443 4.41 26.64 -14.52
CA LEU A 443 3.46 26.44 -13.43
C LEU A 443 3.80 27.33 -12.23
N ASP A 444 5.08 27.40 -11.85
CA ASP A 444 5.55 28.22 -10.75
C ASP A 444 5.30 29.72 -10.98
N SER A 445 5.47 30.19 -12.21
CA SER A 445 5.17 31.56 -12.58
C SER A 445 3.69 31.91 -12.41
N LYS A 446 2.81 30.94 -12.65
CA LYS A 446 1.35 31.08 -12.51
C LYS A 446 0.93 30.99 -11.03
N GLU A 447 1.31 29.93 -10.35
CA GLU A 447 0.83 29.62 -8.98
C GLU A 447 1.63 30.35 -7.90
N LYS A 448 2.84 30.84 -8.21
CA LYS A 448 3.74 31.63 -7.34
C LYS A 448 4.02 30.90 -6.03
N PHE A 449 4.53 29.68 -6.13
CA PHE A 449 4.87 28.88 -4.96
C PHE A 449 5.83 29.63 -4.02
N GLY A 450 5.57 29.58 -2.73
CA GLY A 450 6.43 30.14 -1.68
C GLY A 450 7.44 29.14 -1.14
N ALA A 451 7.11 27.85 -1.22
CA ALA A 451 7.96 26.74 -0.81
C ALA A 451 7.79 25.53 -1.71
N ILE A 452 8.84 24.71 -1.80
CA ILE A 452 8.84 23.43 -2.51
C ILE A 452 9.38 22.37 -1.55
N VAL A 453 8.62 21.27 -1.38
CA VAL A 453 8.98 20.14 -0.53
C VAL A 453 9.01 18.86 -1.34
N LEU A 454 10.20 18.35 -1.63
CA LEU A 454 10.42 17.14 -2.40
C LEU A 454 11.11 16.06 -1.56
N THR A 455 11.31 14.88 -2.15
CA THR A 455 11.96 13.74 -1.49
C THR A 455 12.98 13.08 -2.43
N THR A 456 14.01 12.49 -1.85
CA THR A 456 14.99 11.68 -2.56
C THR A 456 14.63 10.17 -2.58
N ALA A 457 13.51 9.78 -1.95
CA ALA A 457 13.11 8.37 -1.87
C ALA A 457 12.75 7.77 -3.24
N TYR A 458 12.26 8.61 -4.17
CA TYR A 458 11.91 8.21 -5.53
C TYR A 458 12.82 8.93 -6.52
N PRO A 459 14.06 8.45 -6.70
CA PRO A 459 15.09 9.15 -7.46
C PRO A 459 14.67 9.42 -8.90
N ASP A 460 14.09 8.42 -9.55
CA ASP A 460 13.68 8.53 -10.95
C ASP A 460 12.58 9.58 -11.17
N ARG A 461 11.85 9.95 -10.12
CA ARG A 461 10.77 10.93 -10.22
C ARG A 461 11.21 12.36 -9.86
N TYR A 462 11.93 12.55 -8.75
CA TYR A 462 12.10 13.89 -8.19
C TYR A 462 13.51 14.49 -8.36
N LEU A 463 14.55 13.67 -8.58
CA LEU A 463 15.92 14.18 -8.57
C LEU A 463 16.22 15.15 -9.72
N GLY A 464 15.59 14.99 -10.89
CA GLY A 464 15.71 15.92 -12.02
C GLY A 464 15.26 17.33 -11.65
N LEU A 465 14.07 17.44 -11.04
CA LEU A 465 13.55 18.73 -10.57
C LEU A 465 14.37 19.30 -9.41
N ILE A 466 14.84 18.47 -8.46
CA ILE A 466 15.72 18.91 -7.36
C ILE A 466 17.00 19.53 -7.93
N TRP A 467 17.62 18.91 -8.91
CA TRP A 467 18.81 19.43 -9.58
C TRP A 467 18.53 20.76 -10.26
N HIS A 468 17.45 20.87 -11.02
CA HIS A 468 17.03 22.12 -11.67
C HIS A 468 16.83 23.26 -10.67
N LEU A 469 16.10 23.00 -9.58
CA LEU A 469 15.82 23.99 -8.53
C LEU A 469 17.09 24.45 -7.81
N ALA A 470 18.03 23.55 -7.56
CA ALA A 470 19.30 23.89 -6.93
C ALA A 470 20.17 24.79 -7.80
N GLY A 471 20.06 24.69 -9.12
CA GLY A 471 20.71 25.60 -10.10
C GLY A 471 19.98 26.92 -10.34
N SER A 472 18.72 27.03 -9.89
CA SER A 472 17.89 28.20 -10.14
C SER A 472 18.22 29.37 -9.21
N ALA A 473 18.34 30.59 -9.75
CA ALA A 473 18.48 31.78 -8.93
C ALA A 473 17.24 32.15 -8.10
N ALA A 474 16.06 31.60 -8.47
CA ALA A 474 14.80 31.88 -7.83
C ALA A 474 14.59 31.08 -6.53
N TRP A 475 15.33 29.99 -6.35
CA TRP A 475 15.14 29.06 -5.24
C TRP A 475 16.42 28.89 -4.40
N ARG A 476 16.25 28.64 -3.12
CA ARG A 476 17.32 28.35 -2.17
C ARG A 476 17.01 27.05 -1.46
N LEU A 477 17.90 26.08 -1.54
CA LEU A 477 17.85 24.88 -0.72
C LEU A 477 18.16 25.29 0.73
N VAL A 478 17.17 25.24 1.61
CA VAL A 478 17.31 25.74 3.00
C VAL A 478 17.37 24.63 4.03
N TYR A 479 16.90 23.43 3.66
CA TYR A 479 16.94 22.27 4.55
C TYR A 479 16.95 20.96 3.76
N THR A 480 17.71 20.02 4.28
CA THR A 480 17.62 18.60 3.95
C THR A 480 18.15 17.74 5.10
N ASP A 481 17.57 16.57 5.28
CA ASP A 481 18.12 15.46 6.09
C ASP A 481 18.51 14.26 5.20
N GLY A 482 18.65 14.53 3.90
CA GLY A 482 18.88 13.52 2.88
C GLY A 482 17.60 12.98 2.27
N TYR A 483 16.53 12.78 3.04
CA TYR A 483 15.21 12.36 2.54
C TYR A 483 14.34 13.53 2.11
N GLU A 484 14.14 14.51 3.00
CA GLU A 484 13.39 15.74 2.72
C GLU A 484 14.31 16.77 2.05
N VAL A 485 13.75 17.50 1.09
CA VAL A 485 14.42 18.61 0.41
C VAL A 485 13.48 19.81 0.38
N LEU A 486 13.82 20.87 1.15
CA LEU A 486 13.02 22.09 1.25
C LEU A 486 13.69 23.24 0.53
N PHE A 487 13.01 23.78 -0.50
CA PHE A 487 13.40 25.01 -1.15
C PHE A 487 12.46 26.16 -0.76
N LEU A 488 13.05 27.35 -0.60
CA LEU A 488 12.34 28.60 -0.37
C LEU A 488 12.81 29.68 -1.35
N ARG A 489 11.97 30.70 -1.56
CA ARG A 489 12.33 31.89 -2.36
C ARG A 489 13.42 32.73 -1.69
N LYS A 490 13.44 32.75 -0.36
CA LYS A 490 14.37 33.55 0.47
C LYS A 490 14.87 32.72 1.63
N GLY A 491 16.05 33.03 2.09
CA GLY A 491 16.68 32.38 3.22
C GLY A 491 18.16 32.05 2.96
N PRO A 492 18.89 31.63 4.00
CA PRO A 492 20.24 31.15 3.82
C PRO A 492 20.22 29.81 3.07
N ALA A 493 20.99 29.72 1.98
CA ALA A 493 21.17 28.45 1.27
C ALA A 493 22.10 27.53 2.06
N LEU A 494 21.81 26.22 2.08
CA LEU A 494 22.70 25.22 2.62
C LEU A 494 23.96 25.10 1.73
N ALA A 495 25.12 25.26 2.34
CA ALA A 495 26.41 25.12 1.66
C ALA A 495 26.84 23.63 1.66
N LEU A 496 26.14 22.77 0.94
CA LEU A 496 26.41 21.32 0.91
C LEU A 496 27.79 20.96 0.33
N GLY A 497 28.46 21.90 -0.34
CA GLY A 497 29.88 21.78 -0.73
C GLY A 497 30.85 21.86 0.43
N GLU A 498 30.45 22.43 1.56
CA GLU A 498 31.26 22.56 2.76
C GLU A 498 31.09 21.34 3.67
N ARG A 499 32.22 20.80 4.11
CA ARG A 499 32.25 19.64 5.00
C ARG A 499 31.50 19.89 6.32
N ALA A 500 31.70 21.08 6.91
CA ALA A 500 31.06 21.46 8.15
C ALA A 500 29.52 21.40 8.10
N THR A 501 28.92 21.77 6.94
CA THR A 501 27.48 21.66 6.73
C THR A 501 27.04 20.19 6.69
N VAL A 502 27.80 19.33 6.01
CA VAL A 502 27.51 17.89 5.94
C VAL A 502 27.66 17.23 7.31
N ASP A 503 28.72 17.57 8.05
CA ASP A 503 28.95 17.06 9.41
C ASP A 503 27.78 17.46 10.34
N ALA A 504 27.31 18.70 10.29
CA ALA A 504 26.15 19.13 11.08
C ALA A 504 24.88 18.33 10.77
N ILE A 505 24.64 17.99 9.48
CA ILE A 505 23.50 17.13 9.09
C ILE A 505 23.71 15.71 9.64
N LEU A 506 24.93 15.16 9.52
CA LEU A 506 25.23 13.81 10.02
C LEU A 506 25.08 13.71 11.53
N ASP A 507 25.49 14.74 12.28
CA ASP A 507 25.33 14.82 13.73
C ASP A 507 23.85 14.89 14.12
N GLU A 508 23.05 15.71 13.43
CA GLU A 508 21.61 15.76 13.64
C GLU A 508 20.95 14.40 13.38
N LEU A 509 21.32 13.70 12.31
CA LEU A 509 20.81 12.37 11.99
C LEU A 509 21.23 11.33 13.03
N ALA A 510 22.47 11.39 13.51
CA ALA A 510 22.97 10.47 14.54
C ALA A 510 22.20 10.63 15.86
N VAL A 511 21.92 11.87 16.27
CA VAL A 511 21.12 12.15 17.47
C VAL A 511 19.65 11.72 17.27
N ARG A 512 19.06 12.01 16.09
CA ARG A 512 17.66 11.69 15.79
C ARG A 512 17.38 10.19 15.74
N PHE A 513 18.33 9.40 15.27
CA PHE A 513 18.21 7.95 15.05
C PHE A 513 19.15 7.14 15.94
N ASP A 514 19.47 7.67 17.11
CA ASP A 514 20.27 6.94 18.09
C ASP A 514 19.63 5.58 18.43
N GLY A 515 20.44 4.53 18.49
CA GLY A 515 19.98 3.15 18.66
C GLY A 515 19.32 2.49 17.44
N HIS A 516 19.17 3.20 16.30
CA HIS A 516 18.47 2.72 15.09
C HIS A 516 19.42 2.67 13.89
N ALA A 517 20.44 1.82 13.95
CA ALA A 517 21.54 1.76 12.97
C ALA A 517 21.07 1.63 11.50
N GLN A 518 20.06 0.81 11.23
CA GLN A 518 19.52 0.63 9.86
C GLN A 518 18.85 1.90 9.33
N VAL A 519 18.14 2.64 10.19
CA VAL A 519 17.48 3.90 9.83
C VAL A 519 18.53 4.98 9.57
N LEU A 520 19.58 5.03 10.39
CA LEU A 520 20.70 5.95 10.22
C LEU A 520 21.48 5.67 8.92
N GLU A 521 21.69 4.40 8.59
CA GLU A 521 22.30 4.01 7.31
C GLU A 521 21.46 4.48 6.12
N LEU A 522 20.14 4.27 6.16
CA LEU A 522 19.23 4.72 5.12
C LEU A 522 19.27 6.25 4.96
N ALA A 523 19.32 7.00 6.08
CA ALA A 523 19.46 8.44 6.06
C ALA A 523 20.74 8.89 5.34
N ARG A 524 21.87 8.26 5.67
CA ARG A 524 23.15 8.54 5.02
C ARG A 524 23.13 8.22 3.52
N LEU A 525 22.49 7.13 3.11
CA LEU A 525 22.32 6.78 1.71
C LEU A 525 21.49 7.83 0.96
N HIS A 526 20.42 8.34 1.57
CA HIS A 526 19.61 9.42 0.99
C HIS A 526 20.45 10.71 0.86
N LEU A 527 21.19 11.09 1.89
CA LEU A 527 22.06 12.25 1.86
C LEU A 527 23.14 12.12 0.77
N ALA A 528 23.82 10.99 0.69
CA ALA A 528 24.84 10.74 -0.32
C ALA A 528 24.25 10.82 -1.74
N ARG A 529 23.06 10.27 -1.97
CA ARG A 529 22.37 10.36 -3.26
C ARG A 529 22.09 11.81 -3.64
N LEU A 530 21.57 12.60 -2.70
CA LEU A 530 21.33 14.02 -2.93
C LEU A 530 22.63 14.76 -3.28
N LEU A 531 23.71 14.50 -2.54
CA LEU A 531 25.02 15.11 -2.80
C LEU A 531 25.55 14.77 -4.20
N VAL A 532 25.38 13.53 -4.67
CA VAL A 532 25.76 13.13 -6.04
C VAL A 532 24.98 13.93 -7.07
N VAL A 533 23.66 14.04 -6.92
CA VAL A 533 22.79 14.79 -7.84
C VAL A 533 23.18 16.26 -7.90
N LEU A 534 23.55 16.84 -6.75
CA LEU A 534 23.98 18.24 -6.65
C LEU A 534 25.45 18.47 -7.04
N GLY A 535 26.15 17.48 -7.58
CA GLY A 535 27.54 17.57 -8.02
C GLY A 535 28.57 17.63 -6.90
N GLN A 536 28.17 17.27 -5.66
CA GLN A 536 29.03 17.29 -4.47
C GLN A 536 29.68 15.92 -4.23
N SER A 537 30.37 15.37 -5.25
CA SER A 537 30.90 14.00 -5.23
C SER A 537 31.87 13.72 -4.07
N ARG A 538 32.69 14.72 -3.67
CA ARG A 538 33.60 14.58 -2.54
C ARG A 538 32.88 14.37 -1.21
N GLN A 539 31.83 15.13 -0.98
CA GLN A 539 30.99 15.02 0.22
C GLN A 539 30.17 13.73 0.19
N ALA A 540 29.70 13.30 -0.98
CA ALA A 540 29.02 12.02 -1.14
C ALA A 540 29.93 10.85 -0.76
N GLU A 541 31.17 10.84 -1.27
CA GLU A 541 32.17 9.82 -0.91
C GLU A 541 32.49 9.83 0.59
N TYR A 542 32.64 11.02 1.19
CA TYR A 542 32.84 11.15 2.64
C TYR A 542 31.67 10.50 3.44
N VAL A 543 30.42 10.75 3.07
CA VAL A 543 29.25 10.15 3.74
C VAL A 543 29.23 8.64 3.56
N LEU A 544 29.58 8.14 2.37
CA LEU A 544 29.57 6.73 2.01
C LEU A 544 30.76 5.96 2.63
N ALA A 545 31.88 6.62 2.94
CA ALA A 545 33.08 5.97 3.48
C ALA A 545 32.81 5.24 4.80
N ALA A 546 31.78 5.65 5.55
CA ALA A 546 31.38 5.03 6.81
C ALA A 546 30.37 3.86 6.64
N LEU A 547 30.08 3.43 5.41
CA LEU A 547 29.07 2.43 5.11
C LEU A 547 29.67 1.28 4.30
N ASP A 548 29.45 0.04 4.76
CA ASP A 548 29.96 -1.18 4.11
C ASP A 548 28.85 -1.98 3.39
N SER A 549 27.64 -1.45 3.30
CA SER A 549 26.52 -2.14 2.68
C SER A 549 26.62 -2.15 1.15
N ARG A 550 25.95 -3.12 0.53
CA ARG A 550 25.86 -3.22 -0.93
C ARG A 550 25.25 -1.97 -1.57
N PRO A 551 24.13 -1.39 -1.05
CA PRO A 551 23.59 -0.11 -1.55
C PRO A 551 24.60 1.04 -1.50
N ALA A 552 25.44 1.11 -0.45
CA ALA A 552 26.50 2.11 -0.34
C ALA A 552 27.56 1.90 -1.42
N ALA A 553 27.99 0.65 -1.66
CA ALA A 553 28.95 0.34 -2.70
C ALA A 553 28.42 0.66 -4.12
N GLN A 554 27.15 0.39 -4.39
CA GLN A 554 26.48 0.76 -5.65
C GLN A 554 26.47 2.29 -5.81
N LEU A 555 26.10 3.02 -4.76
CA LEU A 555 26.07 4.48 -4.81
C LEU A 555 27.47 5.09 -4.92
N ARG A 556 28.50 4.48 -4.30
CA ARG A 556 29.91 4.87 -4.46
C ARG A 556 30.38 4.71 -5.90
N ALA A 557 30.04 3.60 -6.56
CA ALA A 557 30.33 3.41 -7.98
C ALA A 557 29.66 4.52 -8.85
N ARG A 558 28.44 4.89 -8.51
CA ARG A 558 27.73 5.99 -9.17
C ARG A 558 28.37 7.35 -8.89
N THR A 559 28.89 7.57 -7.68
CA THR A 559 29.60 8.80 -7.29
C THR A 559 30.88 8.97 -8.13
N HIS A 560 31.68 7.93 -8.28
CA HIS A 560 32.87 7.96 -9.15
C HIS A 560 32.50 8.22 -10.61
N PHE A 561 31.41 7.63 -11.11
CA PHE A 561 30.92 7.92 -12.45
C PHE A 561 30.56 9.40 -12.63
N ALA A 562 29.80 9.96 -11.69
CA ALA A 562 29.40 11.37 -11.70
C ALA A 562 30.62 12.33 -11.57
N ALA A 563 31.69 11.89 -10.93
CA ALA A 563 32.95 12.63 -10.84
C ALA A 563 33.83 12.51 -12.11
N GLY A 564 33.42 11.71 -13.12
CA GLY A 564 34.22 11.44 -14.31
C GLY A 564 35.32 10.38 -14.11
N GLU A 565 35.34 9.72 -12.96
CA GLU A 565 36.34 8.70 -12.58
C GLU A 565 35.90 7.32 -13.11
N PHE A 566 35.72 7.19 -14.43
CA PHE A 566 35.10 6.01 -15.06
C PHE A 566 35.81 4.70 -14.74
N ARG A 567 37.15 4.69 -14.61
CA ARG A 567 37.90 3.45 -14.26
C ARG A 567 37.55 2.96 -12.85
N ALA A 568 37.43 3.86 -11.88
CA ALA A 568 37.07 3.51 -10.51
C ALA A 568 35.63 3.01 -10.44
N ALA A 569 34.70 3.69 -11.13
CA ALA A 569 33.31 3.29 -11.24
C ALA A 569 33.17 1.89 -11.88
N GLU A 570 33.89 1.61 -12.98
CA GLU A 570 33.91 0.30 -13.64
C GLU A 570 34.43 -0.81 -12.73
N ALA A 571 35.53 -0.55 -12.00
CA ALA A 571 36.12 -1.52 -11.08
C ALA A 571 35.13 -1.92 -9.98
N LEU A 572 34.46 -0.95 -9.34
CA LEU A 572 33.46 -1.20 -8.31
C LEU A 572 32.23 -1.94 -8.87
N ALA A 573 31.71 -1.52 -10.03
CA ALA A 573 30.58 -2.20 -10.66
C ALA A 573 30.90 -3.66 -11.01
N ARG A 574 32.13 -3.96 -11.45
CA ARG A 574 32.58 -5.32 -11.71
C ARG A 574 32.71 -6.17 -10.44
N ILE A 575 33.19 -5.57 -9.33
CA ILE A 575 33.24 -6.24 -8.02
C ILE A 575 31.80 -6.60 -7.57
N LEU A 576 30.86 -5.67 -7.67
CA LEU A 576 29.45 -5.91 -7.33
C LEU A 576 28.84 -7.02 -8.19
N LEU A 577 29.14 -7.06 -9.50
CA LEU A 577 28.70 -8.13 -10.40
C LEU A 577 29.36 -9.48 -10.13
N SER A 578 30.60 -9.50 -9.61
CA SER A 578 31.25 -10.77 -9.21
C SER A 578 30.56 -11.40 -7.99
N GLN A 579 29.99 -10.57 -7.11
CA GLN A 579 29.21 -11.00 -5.95
C GLN A 579 27.77 -11.39 -6.31
N ASP A 580 27.17 -10.66 -7.25
CA ASP A 580 25.83 -10.95 -7.77
C ASP A 580 25.76 -10.63 -9.26
N PRO A 581 25.84 -11.66 -10.13
CA PRO A 581 25.78 -11.50 -11.57
C PRO A 581 24.44 -10.93 -12.11
N ARG A 582 23.42 -10.83 -11.25
CA ARG A 582 22.09 -10.30 -11.55
C ARG A 582 21.87 -8.87 -11.09
N ASP A 583 22.92 -8.18 -10.65
CA ASP A 583 22.81 -6.78 -10.22
C ASP A 583 22.54 -5.84 -11.40
N VAL A 584 21.25 -5.54 -11.63
CA VAL A 584 20.78 -4.70 -12.74
C VAL A 584 21.39 -3.30 -12.69
N ARG A 585 21.54 -2.71 -11.50
CA ARG A 585 22.12 -1.36 -11.32
C ARG A 585 23.59 -1.30 -11.75
N SER A 586 24.36 -2.31 -11.37
CA SER A 586 25.77 -2.40 -11.81
C SER A 586 25.88 -2.65 -13.31
N LEU A 587 24.98 -3.45 -13.91
CA LEU A 587 24.91 -3.65 -15.36
C LEU A 587 24.54 -2.34 -16.09
N ALA A 588 23.57 -1.61 -15.60
CA ALA A 588 23.15 -0.31 -16.14
C ALA A 588 24.30 0.73 -16.06
N LEU A 589 25.00 0.80 -14.93
CA LEU A 589 26.16 1.69 -14.77
C LEU A 589 27.30 1.34 -15.75
N LEU A 590 27.60 0.04 -15.96
CA LEU A 590 28.60 -0.38 -16.94
C LEU A 590 28.19 -0.01 -18.38
N ALA A 591 26.91 -0.01 -18.67
CA ALA A 591 26.39 0.44 -19.96
C ALA A 591 26.59 1.96 -20.14
N GLU A 592 26.34 2.77 -19.10
CA GLU A 592 26.60 4.21 -19.15
C GLU A 592 28.09 4.52 -19.31
N ILE A 593 28.95 3.83 -18.57
CA ILE A 593 30.42 3.97 -18.70
C ILE A 593 30.86 3.64 -20.13
N ALA A 594 30.40 2.51 -20.68
CA ALA A 594 30.72 2.13 -22.05
C ALA A 594 30.19 3.13 -23.09
N SER A 595 29.03 3.73 -22.84
CA SER A 595 28.47 4.81 -23.67
C SER A 595 29.31 6.08 -23.59
N ALA A 596 29.76 6.48 -22.40
CA ALA A 596 30.63 7.62 -22.18
C ALA A 596 32.01 7.42 -22.86
N ASP A 597 32.53 6.19 -22.86
CA ASP A 597 33.76 5.79 -23.54
C ASP A 597 33.58 5.60 -25.07
N ASN A 598 32.43 6.00 -25.63
CA ASN A 598 32.10 5.86 -27.05
C ASN A 598 32.14 4.41 -27.57
N GLN A 599 31.72 3.44 -26.74
CA GLN A 599 31.66 2.00 -27.04
C GLN A 599 30.21 1.50 -27.10
N PRO A 600 29.39 1.89 -28.11
CA PRO A 600 27.97 1.59 -28.13
C PRO A 600 27.65 0.09 -28.17
N GLY A 601 28.49 -0.72 -28.78
CA GLY A 601 28.33 -2.16 -28.84
C GLY A 601 28.39 -2.82 -27.45
N ARG A 602 29.35 -2.41 -26.62
CA ARG A 602 29.46 -2.87 -25.21
C ARG A 602 28.33 -2.33 -24.34
N ALA A 603 27.96 -1.09 -24.54
CA ALA A 603 26.82 -0.49 -23.84
C ALA A 603 25.53 -1.29 -24.12
N GLY A 604 25.27 -1.60 -25.40
CA GLY A 604 24.13 -2.44 -25.80
C GLY A 604 24.17 -3.88 -25.25
N GLU A 605 25.37 -4.46 -25.06
CA GLU A 605 25.51 -5.79 -24.45
C GLU A 605 25.10 -5.76 -22.95
N TRP A 606 25.63 -4.80 -22.20
CA TRP A 606 25.29 -4.62 -20.79
C TRP A 606 23.80 -4.33 -20.59
N LEU A 607 23.21 -3.46 -21.43
CA LEU A 607 21.77 -3.16 -21.39
C LEU A 607 20.90 -4.38 -21.69
N ARG A 608 21.25 -5.17 -22.71
CA ARG A 608 20.52 -6.42 -22.98
C ARG A 608 20.55 -7.37 -21.79
N ARG A 609 21.68 -7.49 -21.08
CA ARG A 609 21.77 -8.29 -19.86
C ARG A 609 20.92 -7.71 -18.73
N ALA A 610 20.98 -6.41 -18.50
CA ALA A 610 20.18 -5.73 -17.48
C ALA A 610 18.68 -5.94 -17.75
N LEU A 611 18.21 -5.65 -18.96
CA LEU A 611 16.80 -5.77 -19.35
C LEU A 611 16.31 -7.23 -19.50
N ALA A 612 17.22 -8.20 -19.67
CA ALA A 612 16.87 -9.61 -19.61
C ALA A 612 16.58 -10.06 -18.16
N ILE A 613 17.20 -9.42 -17.15
CA ILE A 613 16.98 -9.69 -15.73
C ILE A 613 15.73 -8.95 -15.25
N ASP A 614 15.66 -7.64 -15.50
CA ASP A 614 14.51 -6.79 -15.21
C ASP A 614 14.14 -5.93 -16.45
N PRO A 615 13.15 -6.37 -17.25
CA PRO A 615 12.69 -5.61 -18.40
C PRO A 615 12.04 -4.26 -18.09
N TYR A 616 11.76 -4.00 -16.81
CA TYR A 616 11.02 -2.82 -16.34
C TYR A 616 11.89 -1.88 -15.50
N ASP A 617 13.17 -2.21 -15.26
CA ASP A 617 14.08 -1.34 -14.53
C ASP A 617 14.13 0.05 -15.19
N PRO A 618 13.73 1.12 -14.50
CA PRO A 618 13.58 2.44 -15.10
C PRO A 618 14.91 3.04 -15.51
N GLU A 619 15.99 2.78 -14.75
CA GLU A 619 17.33 3.27 -15.03
C GLU A 619 17.89 2.62 -16.29
N ALA A 620 17.82 1.28 -16.39
CA ALA A 620 18.27 0.54 -17.56
C ALA A 620 17.51 0.94 -18.82
N ARG A 621 16.18 1.17 -18.72
CA ARG A 621 15.35 1.64 -19.83
C ARG A 621 15.73 3.05 -20.27
N SER A 622 15.86 3.99 -19.34
CA SER A 622 16.27 5.36 -19.64
C SER A 622 17.63 5.41 -20.33
N ILE A 623 18.57 4.57 -19.90
CA ILE A 623 19.88 4.46 -20.54
C ILE A 623 19.74 3.84 -21.94
N ALA A 624 18.90 2.80 -22.09
CA ALA A 624 18.67 2.16 -23.39
C ALA A 624 18.09 3.15 -24.41
N ASP A 625 17.11 3.95 -24.00
CA ASP A 625 16.51 4.97 -24.86
C ASP A 625 17.55 6.01 -25.31
N ARG A 626 18.45 6.43 -24.43
CA ARG A 626 19.53 7.38 -24.75
C ARG A 626 20.65 6.78 -25.61
N VAL A 627 20.97 5.51 -25.43
CA VAL A 627 22.09 4.83 -26.12
C VAL A 627 21.66 4.25 -27.47
N LEU A 628 20.43 3.74 -27.56
CA LEU A 628 19.91 3.11 -28.79
C LEU A 628 19.27 4.10 -29.76
N SER A 629 18.97 5.34 -29.30
CA SER A 629 18.48 6.43 -30.15
C SER A 629 19.59 7.23 -30.85
N ARG A 630 20.85 6.95 -30.53
CA ARG A 630 22.04 7.49 -31.17
C ARG A 630 22.63 6.50 -32.17
#